data_7f4a39ec9d4dbc987d95f66035dce243
#
_entry.id   7f4a39ec9d4dbc987d95f66035dce243
#
_cell.length_a   1.000
_cell.length_b   1.000
_cell.length_c   1.000
_cell.angle_alpha   90.00
_cell.angle_beta   90.00
_cell.angle_gamma   90.00
#
_symmetry.space_group_name_H-M   'P 1'
#
loop_
_entity.id
_entity.type
_entity.pdbx_description
1 polymer ?
#
loop_
_entity_poly.entity_id
_entity_poly.type
_entity_poly.pdbx_seq_one_letter_code
_entity_poly.pdbx_strand_id
1 'polypeptide(L)'
;MMDLRSVRRFEYRPCRLATGFAVDFVVGNETLSGLCRDVSDTGVRVTLEGSVVVGDSGLLTLRHPTGTLRVAAHVAYIDKCHVGLVFAFETPREHAVANDYMAVIANHSAAPMVIQFQ
;
A
#
# COMPACT_ATOMS: atom_id res chain seq x y z
N MET A 1 -13.48 4.66 -24.00
CA MET A 1 -13.04 4.78 -23.68
C MET A 1 -12.60 4.61 -23.13
N MET A 2 -12.52 4.52 -22.75
CA MET A 2 -12.16 4.49 -22.22
C MET A 2 -11.65 4.53 -21.56
N ASP A 3 -12.18 3.91 -21.29
CA ASP A 3 -11.57 4.09 -20.61
C ASP A 3 -10.26 4.40 -20.60
N LEU A 4 -9.97 5.12 -21.21
CA LEU A 4 -8.69 5.69 -21.30
C LEU A 4 -8.07 5.99 -20.03
N ARG A 5 -8.82 6.46 -19.09
CA ARG A 5 -8.27 6.80 -17.82
C ARG A 5 -7.69 5.63 -17.12
N SER A 6 -8.28 4.47 -17.27
CA SER A 6 -7.73 3.28 -16.66
C SER A 6 -6.38 2.97 -17.23
N VAL A 7 -6.25 3.11 -18.48
CA VAL A 7 -4.98 2.82 -19.15
C VAL A 7 -3.91 3.73 -18.64
N ARG A 8 -4.22 5.00 -18.54
CA ARG A 8 -3.23 5.96 -18.09
C ARG A 8 -2.78 5.69 -16.70
N ARG A 9 -3.71 5.30 -15.83
CA ARG A 9 -3.33 5.00 -14.46
C ARG A 9 -2.37 3.86 -14.39
N PHE A 10 -2.60 2.85 -15.18
CA PHE A 10 -1.71 1.70 -15.17
C PHE A 10 -0.33 2.06 -15.62
N GLU A 11 -0.24 2.94 -16.55
CA GLU A 11 1.05 3.31 -17.07
C GLU A 11 1.88 4.08 -16.09
N TYR A 12 1.22 4.65 -15.08
CA TYR A 12 1.96 5.38 -14.07
C TYR A 12 2.47 4.50 -12.97
N ARG A 13 2.17 3.23 -13.02
CA ARG A 13 2.56 2.33 -11.97
C ARG A 13 4.04 2.06 -11.84
N PRO A 14 4.92 2.61 -12.65
CA PRO A 14 6.34 2.38 -12.38
C PRO A 14 6.77 2.85 -11.01
N CYS A 15 6.00 3.70 -10.36
CA CYS A 15 6.33 4.14 -9.01
C CYS A 15 6.01 3.11 -7.95
N ARG A 16 5.33 2.05 -8.32
CA ARG A 16 4.91 1.06 -7.35
C ARG A 16 6.08 0.15 -7.02
N LEU A 17 6.27 -0.10 -5.73
CA LEU A 17 7.39 -0.90 -5.25
C LEU A 17 6.90 -2.27 -4.83
N ALA A 18 7.52 -3.31 -5.36
CA ALA A 18 7.21 -4.67 -4.93
C ALA A 18 7.79 -4.88 -3.54
N THR A 19 7.00 -5.47 -2.66
CA THR A 19 7.39 -5.65 -1.27
C THR A 19 6.89 -6.99 -0.75
N GLY A 20 7.07 -7.22 0.54
CA GLY A 20 6.64 -8.45 1.17
C GLY A 20 6.53 -8.31 2.67
N PHE A 21 6.40 -7.07 3.16
CA PHE A 21 6.37 -6.87 4.60
C PHE A 21 4.95 -6.97 5.16
N ALA A 22 4.87 -7.14 6.46
CA ALA A 22 3.61 -7.39 7.15
C ALA A 22 2.73 -6.15 7.20
N VAL A 23 1.43 -6.38 7.13
CA VAL A 23 0.44 -5.32 7.29
C VAL A 23 -0.68 -5.82 8.20
N ASP A 24 -1.38 -4.88 8.82
CA ASP A 24 -2.62 -5.15 9.52
C ASP A 24 -3.65 -4.15 9.04
N PHE A 25 -4.88 -4.62 8.84
CA PHE A 25 -5.98 -3.75 8.43
C PHE A 25 -7.10 -3.95 9.43
N VAL A 26 -7.44 -2.89 10.16
CA VAL A 26 -8.48 -2.96 11.19
C VAL A 26 -9.77 -2.40 10.60
N VAL A 27 -10.78 -3.26 10.50
CA VAL A 27 -12.08 -2.88 9.97
C VAL A 27 -13.10 -3.23 11.05
N GLY A 28 -13.75 -2.20 11.60
CA GLY A 28 -14.66 -2.43 12.70
C GLY A 28 -13.94 -3.01 13.89
N ASN A 29 -14.34 -4.19 14.31
CA ASN A 29 -13.74 -4.86 15.45
C ASN A 29 -12.74 -5.92 15.06
N GLU A 30 -12.47 -6.06 13.77
CA GLU A 30 -11.59 -7.12 13.30
C GLU A 30 -10.27 -6.57 12.85
N THR A 31 -9.21 -7.30 13.15
CA THR A 31 -7.88 -7.01 12.64
C THR A 31 -7.51 -8.12 11.67
N LEU A 32 -7.27 -7.74 10.42
CA LEU A 32 -6.89 -8.68 9.39
C LEU A 32 -5.42 -8.52 9.11
N SER A 33 -4.68 -9.59 9.24
CA SER A 33 -3.24 -9.57 9.01
C SER A 33 -2.95 -10.02 7.60
N GLY A 34 -1.85 -9.57 7.06
CA GLY A 34 -1.47 -9.97 5.73
C GLY A 34 -0.10 -9.45 5.33
N LEU A 35 0.14 -9.45 4.05
CA LEU A 35 1.40 -9.01 3.48
C LEU A 35 1.15 -7.95 2.43
N CYS A 36 2.00 -6.95 2.45
CA CYS A 36 2.00 -5.93 1.41
C CYS A 36 2.71 -6.51 0.19
N ARG A 37 2.04 -6.47 -0.95
CA ARG A 37 2.63 -6.99 -2.18
C ARG A 37 3.31 -5.89 -2.97
N ASP A 38 2.71 -4.72 -2.98
CA ASP A 38 3.36 -3.55 -3.54
C ASP A 38 2.70 -2.31 -2.96
N VAL A 39 3.38 -1.19 -3.07
CA VAL A 39 2.96 0.05 -2.44
C VAL A 39 3.30 1.20 -3.37
N SER A 40 2.47 2.25 -3.29
CA SER A 40 2.68 3.49 -4.03
C SER A 40 2.29 4.65 -3.13
N ASP A 41 2.36 5.85 -3.67
CA ASP A 41 2.01 7.03 -2.89
C ASP A 41 0.51 7.19 -2.68
N THR A 42 -0.31 6.39 -3.37
CA THR A 42 -1.76 6.49 -3.24
C THR A 42 -2.38 5.30 -2.53
N GLY A 43 -1.64 4.21 -2.40
CA GLY A 43 -2.21 3.03 -1.77
C GLY A 43 -1.31 1.83 -1.84
N VAL A 44 -1.87 0.69 -1.46
CA VAL A 44 -1.12 -0.57 -1.39
C VAL A 44 -1.95 -1.68 -1.98
N ARG A 45 -1.28 -2.72 -2.41
CA ARG A 45 -1.91 -3.97 -2.76
C ARG A 45 -1.43 -5.01 -1.78
N VAL A 46 -2.37 -5.69 -1.15
CA VAL A 46 -2.05 -6.61 -0.05
C VAL A 46 -2.75 -7.93 -0.26
N THR A 47 -2.26 -8.97 0.41
CA THR A 47 -3.02 -10.20 0.62
C THR A 47 -3.41 -10.19 2.08
N LEU A 48 -4.67 -10.48 2.38
CA LEU A 48 -5.18 -10.45 3.75
C LEU A 48 -5.72 -11.81 4.14
N GLU A 49 -5.55 -12.14 5.41
CA GLU A 49 -6.16 -13.33 5.99
C GLU A 49 -7.51 -12.93 6.52
N GLY A 50 -8.55 -13.19 5.74
CA GLY A 50 -9.89 -12.80 6.11
C GLY A 50 -10.57 -12.15 4.93
N SER A 51 -11.78 -11.70 5.14
CA SER A 51 -12.62 -11.19 4.06
C SER A 51 -12.91 -9.73 4.25
N VAL A 52 -12.87 -9.00 3.15
CA VAL A 52 -13.30 -7.60 3.10
C VAL A 52 -14.16 -7.44 1.88
N VAL A 53 -14.90 -6.32 1.82
CA VAL A 53 -15.67 -5.98 0.63
C VAL A 53 -15.23 -4.61 0.17
N VAL A 54 -15.43 -4.34 -1.12
CA VAL A 54 -15.12 -3.05 -1.69
C VAL A 54 -15.89 -1.98 -0.94
N GLY A 55 -15.20 -0.93 -0.54
CA GLY A 55 -15.79 0.15 0.23
C GLY A 55 -15.52 0.08 1.72
N ASP A 56 -15.07 -1.07 2.22
CA ASP A 56 -14.70 -1.14 3.64
C ASP A 56 -13.60 -0.13 3.93
N SER A 57 -13.75 0.55 5.06
CA SER A 57 -12.77 1.54 5.51
C SER A 57 -12.22 1.12 6.85
N GLY A 58 -10.96 1.44 7.08
CA GLY A 58 -10.35 1.09 8.33
C GLY A 58 -8.96 1.70 8.48
N LEU A 59 -8.26 1.23 9.49
CA LEU A 59 -6.91 1.68 9.77
C LEU A 59 -5.92 0.65 9.28
N LEU A 60 -5.04 1.08 8.41
CA LEU A 60 -4.01 0.22 7.84
C LEU A 60 -2.69 0.51 8.54
N THR A 61 -2.01 -0.52 8.99
CA THR A 61 -0.69 -0.41 9.57
C THR A 61 0.28 -1.15 8.66
N LEU A 62 1.27 -0.43 8.17
CA LEU A 62 2.33 -0.98 7.33
C LEU A 62 3.56 -1.15 8.21
N ARG A 63 4.09 -2.37 8.27
CA ARG A 63 5.19 -2.69 9.18
C ARG A 63 6.44 -3.06 8.40
N HIS A 64 7.01 -2.06 7.77
CA HIS A 64 8.25 -2.24 7.03
C HIS A 64 9.42 -2.27 8.02
N PRO A 65 10.51 -3.00 7.71
CA PRO A 65 11.66 -3.03 8.62
C PRO A 65 12.21 -1.66 8.98
N THR A 66 12.05 -0.67 8.11
CA THR A 66 12.54 0.68 8.39
C THR A 66 11.60 1.50 9.27
N GLY A 67 10.40 1.01 9.53
CA GLY A 67 9.47 1.74 10.37
C GLY A 67 8.03 1.38 10.07
N THR A 68 7.14 1.94 10.86
CA THR A 68 5.72 1.64 10.79
C THR A 68 4.95 2.88 10.37
N LEU A 69 3.99 2.70 9.48
CA LEU A 69 3.07 3.76 9.09
C LEU A 69 1.65 3.31 9.38
N ARG A 70 0.88 4.17 10.02
CA ARG A 70 -0.55 3.94 10.21
C ARG A 70 -1.30 4.98 9.43
N VAL A 71 -2.26 4.53 8.63
CA VAL A 71 -2.99 5.44 7.76
C VAL A 71 -4.38 4.88 7.52
N ALA A 72 -5.36 5.76 7.47
CA ALA A 72 -6.71 5.36 7.11
C ALA A 72 -6.71 4.95 5.65
N ALA A 73 -7.50 3.94 5.33
CA ALA A 73 -7.56 3.43 3.97
C ALA A 73 -8.92 2.78 3.72
N HIS A 74 -9.25 2.63 2.46
CA HIS A 74 -10.47 1.92 2.11
C HIS A 74 -10.19 0.93 0.98
N VAL A 75 -11.00 -0.10 0.93
CA VAL A 75 -10.87 -1.14 -0.08
C VAL A 75 -11.41 -0.60 -1.39
N ALA A 76 -10.52 -0.49 -2.37
CA ALA A 76 -10.90 0.03 -3.68
C ALA A 76 -11.25 -1.08 -4.66
N TYR A 77 -10.59 -2.23 -4.55
CA TYR A 77 -10.89 -3.36 -5.41
C TYR A 77 -10.41 -4.64 -4.77
N ILE A 78 -10.97 -5.74 -5.24
CA ILE A 78 -10.53 -7.08 -4.83
C ILE A 78 -10.33 -7.86 -6.13
N ASP A 79 -9.17 -8.49 -6.25
CA ASP A 79 -8.81 -9.24 -7.44
C ASP A 79 -8.20 -10.56 -7.00
N LYS A 80 -9.02 -11.61 -7.04
CA LYS A 80 -8.61 -12.93 -6.59
C LYS A 80 -8.15 -12.86 -5.14
N CYS A 81 -6.89 -13.04 -4.89
CA CYS A 81 -6.38 -13.02 -3.53
C CYS A 81 -5.77 -11.67 -3.14
N HIS A 82 -5.85 -10.68 -4.02
CA HIS A 82 -5.26 -9.38 -3.74
C HIS A 82 -6.33 -8.35 -3.44
N VAL A 83 -6.02 -7.47 -2.52
CA VAL A 83 -6.91 -6.38 -2.13
C VAL A 83 -6.18 -5.07 -2.36
N GLY A 84 -6.81 -4.18 -3.11
CA GLY A 84 -6.27 -2.85 -3.34
C GLY A 84 -6.84 -1.89 -2.31
N LEU A 85 -5.97 -1.26 -1.53
CA LEU A 85 -6.34 -0.31 -0.51
C LEU A 85 -5.83 1.06 -0.92
N VAL A 86 -6.71 2.04 -0.89
CA VAL A 86 -6.37 3.42 -1.23
C VAL A 86 -6.29 4.20 0.06
N PHE A 87 -5.20 4.95 0.24
CA PHE A 87 -5.03 5.78 1.42
C PHE A 87 -6.07 6.88 1.45
N ALA A 88 -6.57 7.18 2.64
CA ALA A 88 -7.54 8.24 2.85
C ALA A 88 -6.92 9.26 3.79
N PHE A 89 -6.20 10.22 3.21
CA PHE A 89 -5.55 11.26 4.01
C PHE A 89 -6.56 12.34 4.36
N GLU A 90 -6.55 12.74 5.61
CA GLU A 90 -7.44 13.80 6.07
C GLU A 90 -6.75 15.15 6.10
N THR A 91 -5.42 15.15 6.09
CA THR A 91 -4.66 16.38 6.14
C THR A 91 -3.46 16.30 5.21
N PRO A 92 -2.95 17.46 4.76
CA PRO A 92 -1.72 17.44 3.96
C PRO A 92 -0.55 16.85 4.73
N ARG A 93 -0.56 16.98 6.06
CA ARG A 93 0.51 16.44 6.87
C ARG A 93 0.56 14.91 6.77
N GLU A 94 -0.60 14.28 6.80
CA GLU A 94 -0.66 12.83 6.67
C GLU A 94 -0.10 12.38 5.32
N HIS A 95 -0.43 13.14 4.29
CA HIS A 95 0.07 12.83 2.97
C HIS A 95 1.60 12.96 2.93
N ALA A 96 2.12 14.01 3.55
CA ALA A 96 3.56 14.24 3.58
C ALA A 96 4.28 13.12 4.34
N VAL A 97 3.70 12.68 5.47
CA VAL A 97 4.27 11.59 6.25
C VAL A 97 4.32 10.32 5.43
N ALA A 98 3.24 10.04 4.71
CA ALA A 98 3.19 8.83 3.87
C ALA A 98 4.23 8.91 2.76
N ASN A 99 4.38 10.08 2.14
CA ASN A 99 5.38 10.24 1.09
C ASN A 99 6.79 10.02 1.62
N ASP A 100 7.08 10.55 2.80
CA ASP A 100 8.39 10.33 3.41
C ASP A 100 8.63 8.86 3.69
N TYR A 101 7.60 8.18 4.18
CA TYR A 101 7.67 6.77 4.46
C TYR A 101 7.97 5.99 3.17
N MET A 102 7.30 6.36 2.08
CA MET A 102 7.53 5.71 0.80
C MET A 102 8.94 5.94 0.30
N ALA A 103 9.46 7.13 0.51
CA ALA A 103 10.83 7.43 0.09
C ALA A 103 11.84 6.57 0.85
N VAL A 104 11.61 6.35 2.13
CA VAL A 104 12.48 5.51 2.94
C VAL A 104 12.42 4.07 2.45
N ILE A 105 11.23 3.57 2.14
CA ILE A 105 11.09 2.23 1.62
C ILE A 105 11.82 2.10 0.29
N ALA A 106 11.66 3.07 -0.58
CA ALA A 106 12.30 3.03 -1.90
C ALA A 106 13.81 2.98 -1.77
N ASN A 107 14.35 3.80 -0.87
CA ASN A 107 15.80 3.81 -0.66
C ASN A 107 16.26 2.49 -0.07
N HIS A 108 15.51 1.95 0.86
CA HIS A 108 15.86 0.68 1.46
C HIS A 108 15.83 -0.44 0.42
N SER A 109 14.82 -0.44 -0.42
CA SER A 109 14.69 -1.47 -1.44
C SER A 109 15.80 -1.36 -2.48
N ALA A 110 16.20 -0.16 -2.80
CA ALA A 110 17.23 0.06 -3.80
C ALA A 110 18.61 -0.32 -3.29
N ALA A 111 18.86 -0.04 -2.02
CA ALA A 111 20.19 -0.26 -1.46
C ALA A 111 20.69 -1.70 -1.62
N PRO A 112 19.89 -2.70 -1.26
CA PRO A 112 20.37 -4.07 -1.41
C PRO A 112 20.71 -4.41 -2.85
N MET A 113 19.94 -3.87 -3.78
CA MET A 113 20.20 -4.17 -5.18
C MET A 113 21.50 -3.58 -5.64
N VAL A 114 21.78 -2.38 -5.21
CA VAL A 114 23.04 -1.73 -5.57
C VAL A 114 24.20 -2.53 -5.00
N ILE A 115 24.06 -2.94 -3.77
CA ILE A 115 25.11 -3.68 -3.10
C ILE A 115 25.38 -5.01 -3.77
N GLN A 116 24.34 -5.61 -4.29
CA GLN A 116 24.47 -6.93 -4.90
C GLN A 116 25.36 -6.93 -6.11
N PHE A 117 25.55 -5.80 -6.70
CA PHE A 117 26.41 -5.72 -7.85
C PHE A 117 27.87 -5.82 -7.49
N GLN A 118 28.13 -5.64 -6.25
CA GLN A 118 29.50 -5.71 -5.79
C GLN A 118 29.93 -7.13 -5.65
#